data_d645bd9c21c256cc71e4e2249d82afc4
#
_entry.id   d645bd9c21c256cc71e4e2249d82afc4
#
_cell.length_a   1.000
_cell.length_b   1.000
_cell.length_c   1.000
_cell.angle_alpha   90.00
_cell.angle_beta   90.00
_cell.angle_gamma   90.00
#
_symmetry.space_group_name_H-M   'P 1'
#
loop_
_entity.id
_entity.type
_entity.pdbx_description
1 polymer ?
#
loop_
_entity_poly.entity_id
_entity_poly.type
_entity_poly.pdbx_seq_one_letter_code
_entity_poly.pdbx_strand_id
1 'polypeptide(L)'
;MSWRFKDKLILADALGTTLTGLHAIYASEVELTLESESEKDELETSYSGASLETFYGEHISLNFKTPLAMSGTVGNEPAFAPLLLACGMVQVADASSVTFTKGAAVAVTCLVRFGKNTHNISEMKGNVSFALEKGKPMLNWQFKGLFSAPVASTAAPAVDWDRWVRPEVLGVSNSSDFKLNDVKRTLHKLTVDLGNNVVFDRAINHEEIMITGHESSANFTLTAEELATFNPFDDVGKVQNFEFTHGTAAGKKVTIIGRYQMPWPKYTSLDSELTGYEFDGKLVPSGAGYDELTIVFE
;
A
#
# COMPACT_ATOMS: atom_id res chain seq x y z
N MET A 1 -9.78 -27.80 -19.91
CA MET A 1 -8.55 -27.09 -20.26
C MET A 1 -8.03 -26.41 -19.00
N SER A 2 -6.77 -26.66 -18.64
CA SER A 2 -6.09 -25.94 -17.54
C SER A 2 -5.53 -24.60 -18.06
N TRP A 3 -5.48 -23.58 -17.22
CA TRP A 3 -4.87 -22.27 -17.50
C TRP A 3 -3.59 -22.07 -16.70
N ARG A 4 -2.77 -21.08 -17.12
CA ARG A 4 -1.52 -20.79 -16.44
C ARG A 4 -1.78 -20.05 -15.12
N PHE A 5 -1.07 -20.38 -14.05
CA PHE A 5 -1.16 -19.69 -12.75
C PHE A 5 -0.83 -18.17 -12.81
N LYS A 6 -0.03 -17.78 -13.81
CA LYS A 6 0.33 -16.37 -14.05
C LYS A 6 -0.70 -15.59 -14.87
N ASP A 7 -1.79 -16.22 -15.35
CA ASP A 7 -2.86 -15.53 -16.10
C ASP A 7 -3.79 -14.83 -15.10
N LYS A 8 -3.33 -13.70 -14.58
CA LYS A 8 -4.02 -12.87 -13.58
C LYS A 8 -4.15 -11.45 -14.08
N LEU A 9 -5.30 -10.82 -13.83
CA LEU A 9 -5.56 -9.42 -14.14
C LEU A 9 -6.37 -8.81 -13.02
N ILE A 10 -5.96 -7.63 -12.55
CA ILE A 10 -6.70 -6.83 -11.58
C ILE A 10 -7.19 -5.57 -12.28
N LEU A 11 -8.48 -5.26 -12.11
CA LEU A 11 -9.07 -3.96 -12.45
C LEU A 11 -9.62 -3.37 -11.16
N ALA A 12 -9.38 -2.10 -10.89
CA ALA A 12 -9.90 -1.44 -9.69
C ALA A 12 -10.19 0.05 -9.95
N ASP A 13 -11.32 0.53 -9.42
CA ASP A 13 -11.70 1.94 -9.45
C ASP A 13 -12.77 2.22 -8.37
N ALA A 14 -13.20 3.47 -8.28
CA ALA A 14 -14.22 3.93 -7.33
C ALA A 14 -15.45 3.01 -7.30
N LEU A 15 -16.07 2.89 -6.15
CA LEU A 15 -17.25 2.05 -5.95
C LEU A 15 -18.35 2.41 -6.94
N GLY A 16 -18.90 1.39 -7.61
CA GLY A 16 -19.97 1.55 -8.61
C GLY A 16 -19.49 1.89 -10.02
N THR A 17 -18.18 2.07 -10.25
CA THR A 17 -17.62 2.27 -11.59
C THR A 17 -17.69 0.98 -12.41
N THR A 18 -18.10 1.09 -13.69
CA THR A 18 -17.99 -0.03 -14.63
C THR A 18 -16.53 -0.23 -15.02
N LEU A 19 -15.92 -1.32 -14.54
CA LEU A 19 -14.53 -1.62 -14.77
C LEU A 19 -14.26 -2.01 -16.22
N THR A 20 -13.27 -1.35 -16.83
CA THR A 20 -12.80 -1.59 -18.21
C THR A 20 -11.28 -1.80 -18.19
N GLY A 21 -10.68 -2.10 -19.34
CA GLY A 21 -9.22 -2.24 -19.44
C GLY A 21 -8.42 -0.98 -19.10
N LEU A 22 -9.05 0.19 -19.04
CA LEU A 22 -8.43 1.44 -18.58
C LEU A 22 -8.13 1.44 -17.07
N HIS A 23 -8.88 0.65 -16.29
CA HIS A 23 -8.73 0.54 -14.85
C HIS A 23 -7.79 -0.62 -14.44
N ALA A 24 -6.98 -1.11 -15.40
CA ALA A 24 -6.05 -2.20 -15.13
C ALA A 24 -4.92 -1.77 -14.19
N ILE A 25 -4.65 -2.61 -13.20
CA ILE A 25 -3.57 -2.44 -12.23
C ILE A 25 -2.39 -3.30 -12.63
N TYR A 26 -1.21 -2.68 -12.78
CA TYR A 26 0.04 -3.38 -13.08
C TYR A 26 0.57 -4.09 -11.83
N ALA A 27 0.02 -5.28 -11.56
CA ALA A 27 0.25 -6.02 -10.33
C ALA A 27 1.22 -7.19 -10.52
N SER A 28 1.96 -7.48 -9.47
CA SER A 28 2.79 -8.68 -9.31
C SER A 28 2.49 -9.35 -7.96
N GLU A 29 2.86 -10.62 -7.82
CA GLU A 29 2.66 -11.39 -6.59
C GLU A 29 1.21 -11.35 -6.10
N VAL A 30 0.27 -11.49 -7.04
CA VAL A 30 -1.17 -11.43 -6.72
C VAL A 30 -1.60 -12.68 -5.98
N GLU A 31 -2.13 -12.49 -4.78
CA GLU A 31 -2.67 -13.53 -3.93
C GLU A 31 -4.09 -13.14 -3.50
N LEU A 32 -5.03 -14.01 -3.78
CA LEU A 32 -6.43 -13.86 -3.40
C LEU A 32 -6.82 -15.04 -2.52
N THR A 33 -7.27 -14.75 -1.32
CA THR A 33 -7.71 -15.74 -0.34
C THR A 33 -9.16 -15.46 0.02
N LEU A 34 -9.98 -16.51 -0.01
CA LEU A 34 -11.32 -16.47 0.56
C LEU A 34 -11.20 -16.82 2.05
N GLU A 35 -11.62 -15.92 2.89
CA GLU A 35 -11.66 -16.08 4.34
C GLU A 35 -13.12 -16.29 4.79
N SER A 36 -13.31 -17.20 5.76
CA SER A 36 -14.61 -17.46 6.37
C SER A 36 -14.40 -17.95 7.79
N GLU A 37 -15.38 -17.75 8.62
CA GLU A 37 -15.50 -18.40 9.92
C GLU A 37 -16.20 -19.75 9.77
N SER A 38 -15.98 -20.66 10.70
CA SER A 38 -16.69 -21.94 10.72
C SER A 38 -17.15 -22.27 12.14
N GLU A 39 -18.33 -22.86 12.24
CA GLU A 39 -18.90 -23.39 13.47
C GLU A 39 -19.12 -24.89 13.31
N LYS A 40 -18.68 -25.68 14.29
CA LYS A 40 -18.88 -27.14 14.31
C LYS A 40 -20.22 -27.47 14.95
N ASP A 41 -20.95 -28.37 14.31
CA ASP A 41 -22.13 -28.98 14.90
C ASP A 41 -21.69 -30.08 15.89
N GLU A 42 -21.51 -29.71 17.16
CA GLU A 42 -21.19 -30.67 18.22
C GLU A 42 -22.42 -31.47 18.63
N LEU A 43 -22.71 -32.54 17.89
CA LEU A 43 -23.80 -33.44 18.19
C LEU A 43 -23.29 -34.65 18.97
N GLU A 44 -23.99 -35.02 20.07
CA GLU A 44 -23.73 -36.26 20.77
C GLU A 44 -24.21 -37.44 19.92
N THR A 45 -23.28 -38.22 19.38
CA THR A 45 -23.59 -39.40 18.54
C THR A 45 -23.00 -40.65 19.17
N SER A 46 -23.59 -41.80 18.85
CA SER A 46 -23.11 -43.13 19.31
C SER A 46 -21.88 -43.64 18.53
N TYR A 47 -21.35 -42.85 17.59
CA TYR A 47 -20.20 -43.20 16.76
C TYR A 47 -19.18 -42.06 16.76
N SER A 48 -17.91 -42.40 16.59
CA SER A 48 -16.83 -41.43 16.46
C SER A 48 -16.66 -41.02 14.99
N GLY A 49 -16.37 -39.75 14.77
CA GLY A 49 -16.14 -39.20 13.43
C GLY A 49 -15.93 -37.66 13.46
N ALA A 50 -15.63 -37.07 12.33
CA ALA A 50 -15.60 -35.61 12.21
C ALA A 50 -17.03 -35.03 12.21
N SER A 51 -17.24 -33.96 12.96
CA SER A 51 -18.50 -33.20 12.93
C SER A 51 -18.57 -32.35 11.67
N LEU A 52 -19.79 -32.07 11.23
CA LEU A 52 -20.03 -31.09 10.16
C LEU A 52 -19.66 -29.69 10.63
N GLU A 53 -19.20 -28.88 9.69
CA GLU A 53 -18.90 -27.47 9.93
C GLU A 53 -19.79 -26.62 9.03
N THR A 54 -20.37 -25.58 9.60
CA THR A 54 -21.11 -24.55 8.87
C THR A 54 -20.18 -23.35 8.68
N PHE A 55 -19.96 -22.94 7.42
CA PHE A 55 -19.13 -21.78 7.08
C PHE A 55 -20.02 -20.55 6.97
N TYR A 56 -19.50 -19.40 7.43
CA TYR A 56 -20.18 -18.11 7.39
C TYR A 56 -19.18 -16.96 7.40
N GLY A 57 -19.65 -15.73 7.12
CA GLY A 57 -18.83 -14.53 7.16
C GLY A 57 -17.76 -14.49 6.08
N GLU A 58 -18.11 -14.94 4.87
CA GLU A 58 -17.19 -15.01 3.75
C GLU A 58 -16.77 -13.61 3.29
N HIS A 59 -15.47 -13.36 3.25
CA HIS A 59 -14.88 -12.16 2.70
C HIS A 59 -13.59 -12.49 1.96
N ILE A 60 -13.09 -11.55 1.16
CA ILE A 60 -11.89 -11.74 0.36
C ILE A 60 -10.74 -10.92 0.93
N SER A 61 -9.59 -11.57 1.12
CA SER A 61 -8.29 -10.92 1.28
C SER A 61 -7.54 -10.94 -0.04
N LEU A 62 -7.08 -9.77 -0.48
CA LEU A 62 -6.35 -9.59 -1.74
C LEU A 62 -5.03 -8.88 -1.48
N ASN A 63 -3.91 -9.58 -1.72
CA ASN A 63 -2.57 -9.05 -1.59
C ASN A 63 -1.90 -8.99 -2.95
N PHE A 64 -1.18 -7.93 -3.23
CA PHE A 64 -0.39 -7.78 -4.46
C PHE A 64 0.62 -6.64 -4.32
N LYS A 65 1.55 -6.57 -5.27
CA LYS A 65 2.53 -5.50 -5.36
C LYS A 65 2.39 -4.74 -6.66
N THR A 66 2.58 -3.42 -6.61
CA THR A 66 2.70 -2.59 -7.81
C THR A 66 3.98 -1.78 -7.76
N PRO A 67 4.59 -1.47 -8.91
CA PRO A 67 5.65 -0.48 -8.92
C PRO A 67 5.09 0.91 -8.59
N LEU A 68 5.89 1.75 -7.95
CA LEU A 68 5.57 3.17 -7.73
C LEU A 68 5.70 3.90 -9.06
N ALA A 69 4.71 3.75 -9.92
CA ALA A 69 4.66 4.32 -11.27
C ALA A 69 3.87 5.64 -11.27
N MET A 70 4.42 6.65 -11.91
CA MET A 70 3.77 7.96 -12.07
C MET A 70 2.87 7.96 -13.31
N SER A 71 2.04 8.99 -13.44
CA SER A 71 1.17 9.17 -14.62
C SER A 71 1.93 9.53 -15.91
N GLY A 72 3.12 10.09 -15.79
CA GLY A 72 3.90 10.64 -16.91
C GLY A 72 3.44 12.03 -17.34
N THR A 73 2.40 12.57 -16.74
CA THR A 73 1.83 13.89 -17.04
C THR A 73 1.64 14.67 -15.75
N VAL A 74 2.11 15.89 -15.72
CA VAL A 74 1.97 16.81 -14.58
C VAL A 74 0.49 17.06 -14.25
N GLY A 75 0.14 17.06 -12.98
CA GLY A 75 -1.23 17.29 -12.51
C GLY A 75 -2.18 16.10 -12.69
N ASN A 76 -1.73 15.00 -13.32
CA ASN A 76 -2.51 13.78 -13.45
C ASN A 76 -2.19 12.79 -12.32
N GLU A 77 -3.21 12.14 -11.81
CA GLU A 77 -3.09 11.10 -10.79
C GLU A 77 -2.39 9.85 -11.32
N PRO A 78 -1.65 9.14 -10.49
CA PRO A 78 -1.10 7.82 -10.83
C PRO A 78 -2.24 6.80 -11.02
N ALA A 79 -2.01 5.78 -11.85
CA ALA A 79 -3.03 4.78 -12.18
C ALA A 79 -3.53 3.98 -10.97
N PHE A 80 -2.78 3.96 -9.86
CA PHE A 80 -3.18 3.34 -8.59
C PHE A 80 -3.85 4.31 -7.60
N ALA A 81 -4.16 5.55 -8.00
CA ALA A 81 -4.81 6.53 -7.12
C ALA A 81 -6.08 6.01 -6.42
N PRO A 82 -7.01 5.29 -7.09
CA PRO A 82 -8.17 4.73 -6.40
C PRO A 82 -7.80 3.79 -5.25
N LEU A 83 -6.68 3.06 -5.36
CA LEU A 83 -6.21 2.18 -4.29
C LEU A 83 -5.70 2.96 -3.07
N LEU A 84 -5.07 4.14 -3.26
CA LEU A 84 -4.68 5.02 -2.16
C LEU A 84 -5.92 5.55 -1.43
N LEU A 85 -6.97 5.93 -2.17
CA LEU A 85 -8.25 6.37 -1.57
C LEU A 85 -8.87 5.25 -0.72
N ALA A 86 -8.81 4.00 -1.20
CA ALA A 86 -9.27 2.83 -0.45
C ALA A 86 -8.43 2.55 0.81
N CYS A 87 -7.20 3.03 0.87
CA CYS A 87 -6.34 2.98 2.05
C CYS A 87 -6.47 4.19 2.99
N GLY A 88 -7.51 5.01 2.83
CA GLY A 88 -7.75 6.17 3.69
C GLY A 88 -6.82 7.34 3.40
N MET A 89 -6.47 7.55 2.13
CA MET A 89 -5.85 8.78 1.67
C MET A 89 -6.91 9.67 1.02
N VAL A 90 -6.74 10.97 1.13
CA VAL A 90 -7.55 12.00 0.47
C VAL A 90 -6.70 12.69 -0.57
N GLN A 91 -7.26 12.83 -1.75
CA GLN A 91 -6.58 13.44 -2.90
C GLN A 91 -6.95 14.91 -3.05
N VAL A 92 -5.94 15.75 -3.27
CA VAL A 92 -6.09 17.12 -3.72
C VAL A 92 -5.22 17.29 -4.96
N ALA A 93 -5.84 17.64 -6.07
CA ALA A 93 -5.15 17.85 -7.34
C ALA A 93 -5.17 19.32 -7.73
N ASP A 94 -4.06 19.81 -8.24
CA ASP A 94 -3.93 21.10 -8.91
C ASP A 94 -3.29 20.93 -10.30
N ALA A 95 -3.05 22.03 -11.01
CA ALA A 95 -2.48 21.98 -12.35
C ALA A 95 -1.02 21.48 -12.40
N SER A 96 -0.33 21.41 -11.25
CA SER A 96 1.11 21.10 -11.16
C SER A 96 1.40 19.85 -10.33
N SER A 97 0.46 19.41 -9.50
CA SER A 97 0.69 18.30 -8.58
C SER A 97 -0.60 17.59 -8.16
N VAL A 98 -0.44 16.35 -7.73
CA VAL A 98 -1.49 15.58 -7.06
C VAL A 98 -0.97 15.18 -5.69
N THR A 99 -1.62 15.67 -4.64
CA THR A 99 -1.24 15.45 -3.25
C THR A 99 -2.19 14.49 -2.59
N PHE A 100 -1.65 13.51 -1.89
CA PHE A 100 -2.39 12.58 -1.03
C PHE A 100 -2.00 12.82 0.42
N THR A 101 -3.00 13.01 1.26
CA THR A 101 -2.86 13.11 2.72
C THR A 101 -3.76 12.10 3.41
N LYS A 102 -3.52 11.83 4.67
CA LYS A 102 -4.38 10.92 5.45
C LYS A 102 -5.80 11.47 5.54
N GLY A 103 -6.81 10.59 5.62
CA GLY A 103 -8.20 10.99 5.76
C GLY A 103 -9.15 9.79 5.79
N ALA A 104 -10.40 10.00 5.39
CA ALA A 104 -11.40 8.94 5.33
C ALA A 104 -11.19 8.03 4.11
N ALA A 105 -11.28 6.72 4.32
CA ALA A 105 -11.21 5.75 3.23
C ALA A 105 -12.46 5.79 2.37
N VAL A 106 -12.26 5.75 1.05
CA VAL A 106 -13.32 5.61 0.05
C VAL A 106 -13.26 4.19 -0.51
N ALA A 107 -14.33 3.42 -0.36
CA ALA A 107 -14.38 2.06 -0.87
C ALA A 107 -14.22 2.02 -2.39
N VAL A 108 -13.56 0.98 -2.90
CA VAL A 108 -13.39 0.73 -4.33
C VAL A 108 -14.02 -0.59 -4.74
N THR A 109 -14.40 -0.69 -6.01
CA THR A 109 -14.77 -1.96 -6.66
C THR A 109 -13.53 -2.54 -7.33
N CYS A 110 -13.30 -3.83 -7.12
CA CYS A 110 -12.20 -4.54 -7.74
C CYS A 110 -12.70 -5.78 -8.47
N LEU A 111 -12.10 -6.07 -9.60
CA LEU A 111 -12.29 -7.29 -10.36
C LEU A 111 -10.95 -7.99 -10.46
N VAL A 112 -10.89 -9.22 -9.96
CA VAL A 112 -9.69 -10.06 -10.08
C VAL A 112 -10.01 -11.25 -10.96
N ARG A 113 -9.28 -11.37 -12.04
CA ARG A 113 -9.40 -12.48 -12.96
C ARG A 113 -8.26 -13.46 -12.79
N PHE A 114 -8.59 -14.72 -12.62
CA PHE A 114 -7.68 -15.85 -12.67
C PHE A 114 -8.04 -16.75 -13.85
N GLY A 115 -7.29 -16.65 -14.92
CA GLY A 115 -7.58 -17.42 -16.15
C GLY A 115 -8.98 -17.12 -16.69
N LYS A 116 -9.93 -18.03 -16.46
CA LYS A 116 -11.33 -17.91 -16.91
C LYS A 116 -12.32 -17.63 -15.80
N ASN A 117 -11.85 -17.48 -14.57
CA ASN A 117 -12.70 -17.14 -13.43
C ASN A 117 -12.48 -15.68 -13.05
N THR A 118 -13.58 -15.00 -12.77
CA THR A 118 -13.60 -13.60 -12.37
C THR A 118 -14.23 -13.49 -11.00
N HIS A 119 -13.50 -12.87 -10.07
CA HIS A 119 -13.99 -12.51 -8.75
C HIS A 119 -14.28 -11.02 -8.75
N ASN A 120 -15.53 -10.66 -8.47
CA ASN A 120 -15.94 -9.28 -8.24
C ASN A 120 -15.87 -9.03 -6.74
N ILE A 121 -15.17 -7.99 -6.35
CA ILE A 121 -14.95 -7.60 -4.96
C ILE A 121 -15.54 -6.20 -4.80
N SER A 122 -16.51 -6.05 -3.93
CA SER A 122 -17.12 -4.76 -3.62
C SER A 122 -16.63 -4.26 -2.26
N GLU A 123 -16.78 -2.96 -2.03
CA GLU A 123 -16.43 -2.27 -0.79
C GLU A 123 -15.01 -2.51 -0.29
N MET A 124 -14.08 -2.69 -1.23
CA MET A 124 -12.69 -2.99 -0.91
C MET A 124 -12.03 -1.79 -0.22
N LYS A 125 -11.46 -2.03 0.97
CA LYS A 125 -10.62 -1.10 1.72
C LYS A 125 -9.35 -1.84 2.18
N GLY A 126 -8.27 -1.11 2.43
CA GLY A 126 -7.00 -1.78 2.70
C GLY A 126 -5.93 -0.96 3.37
N ASN A 127 -4.73 -1.52 3.30
CA ASN A 127 -3.50 -0.91 3.75
C ASN A 127 -2.46 -0.92 2.63
N VAL A 128 -1.51 0.01 2.67
CA VAL A 128 -0.38 0.05 1.75
C VAL A 128 0.91 0.35 2.48
N SER A 129 1.97 -0.35 2.10
CA SER A 129 3.32 0.00 2.50
C SER A 129 4.19 0.31 1.27
N PHE A 130 4.99 1.36 1.39
CA PHE A 130 5.95 1.84 0.39
C PHE A 130 7.30 1.21 0.72
N ALA A 131 7.84 0.39 -0.18
CA ALA A 131 9.16 -0.20 -0.04
C ALA A 131 10.14 0.47 -1.01
N LEU A 132 10.98 1.31 -0.47
CA LEU A 132 11.95 2.15 -1.17
C LEU A 132 13.36 1.67 -0.81
N GLU A 133 13.80 0.65 -1.53
CA GLU A 133 15.11 0.04 -1.40
C GLU A 133 15.90 0.16 -2.72
N LYS A 134 17.11 -0.41 -2.77
CA LYS A 134 17.89 -0.51 -4.00
C LYS A 134 17.05 -1.14 -5.13
N GLY A 135 16.98 -0.48 -6.26
CA GLY A 135 16.24 -0.94 -7.42
C GLY A 135 14.97 -0.14 -7.68
N LYS A 136 13.87 -0.81 -8.02
CA LYS A 136 12.60 -0.15 -8.30
C LYS A 136 11.79 0.01 -7.02
N PRO A 137 11.25 1.23 -6.78
CA PRO A 137 10.33 1.42 -5.66
C PRO A 137 9.04 0.63 -5.87
N MET A 138 8.57 -0.04 -4.81
CA MET A 138 7.39 -0.89 -4.86
C MET A 138 6.38 -0.49 -3.79
N LEU A 139 5.11 -0.71 -4.09
CA LEU A 139 3.98 -0.59 -3.18
C LEU A 139 3.46 -1.99 -2.89
N ASN A 140 3.33 -2.34 -1.62
CA ASN A 140 2.71 -3.59 -1.18
C ASN A 140 1.30 -3.27 -0.68
N TRP A 141 0.32 -3.90 -1.29
CA TRP A 141 -1.09 -3.69 -1.02
C TRP A 141 -1.69 -4.87 -0.28
N GLN A 142 -2.51 -4.58 0.73
CA GLN A 142 -3.27 -5.55 1.49
C GLN A 142 -4.70 -5.05 1.61
N PHE A 143 -5.63 -5.73 0.97
CA PHE A 143 -7.03 -5.34 0.92
C PHE A 143 -7.94 -6.43 1.49
N LYS A 144 -9.05 -5.99 2.08
CA LYS A 144 -10.23 -6.82 2.32
C LYS A 144 -11.40 -6.27 1.52
N GLY A 145 -12.32 -7.16 1.12
CA GLY A 145 -13.51 -6.80 0.38
C GLY A 145 -14.64 -7.82 0.55
N LEU A 146 -15.85 -7.41 0.26
CA LEU A 146 -17.01 -8.29 0.37
C LEU A 146 -16.94 -9.36 -0.73
N PHE A 147 -17.29 -10.58 -0.33
CA PHE A 147 -17.31 -11.72 -1.21
C PHE A 147 -18.54 -11.70 -2.15
N SER A 148 -18.30 -12.06 -3.40
CA SER A 148 -19.34 -12.52 -4.29
C SER A 148 -18.89 -13.78 -5.03
N ALA A 149 -19.84 -14.67 -5.34
CA ALA A 149 -19.51 -15.91 -6.03
C ALA A 149 -18.79 -15.63 -7.36
N PRO A 150 -17.68 -16.33 -7.66
CA PRO A 150 -16.95 -16.11 -8.89
C PRO A 150 -17.77 -16.49 -10.11
N VAL A 151 -17.61 -15.75 -11.18
CA VAL A 151 -18.29 -15.99 -12.45
C VAL A 151 -17.31 -16.44 -13.53
N ALA A 152 -17.78 -17.31 -14.43
CA ALA A 152 -17.00 -17.71 -15.59
C ALA A 152 -16.87 -16.54 -16.58
N SER A 153 -15.66 -16.27 -17.03
CA SER A 153 -15.38 -15.22 -18.01
C SER A 153 -14.69 -15.81 -19.24
N THR A 154 -15.23 -15.56 -20.42
CA THR A 154 -14.74 -16.11 -21.68
C THR A 154 -13.60 -15.29 -22.29
N ALA A 155 -13.55 -13.98 -22.05
CA ALA A 155 -12.55 -13.09 -22.61
C ALA A 155 -11.97 -12.14 -21.54
N ALA A 156 -10.66 -11.88 -21.64
CA ALA A 156 -10.05 -10.79 -20.88
C ALA A 156 -10.41 -9.45 -21.58
N PRO A 157 -10.70 -8.38 -20.83
CA PRO A 157 -10.81 -7.07 -21.45
C PRO A 157 -9.48 -6.68 -22.10
N ALA A 158 -9.54 -5.92 -23.19
CA ALA A 158 -8.34 -5.29 -23.74
C ALA A 158 -7.80 -4.28 -22.72
N VAL A 159 -6.55 -4.43 -22.35
CA VAL A 159 -5.92 -3.63 -21.29
C VAL A 159 -5.11 -2.51 -21.91
N ASP A 160 -5.23 -1.32 -21.34
CA ASP A 160 -4.40 -0.16 -21.63
C ASP A 160 -3.38 0.04 -20.51
N TRP A 161 -2.09 -0.11 -20.85
CA TRP A 161 -0.98 0.06 -19.91
C TRP A 161 -0.31 1.43 -20.01
N ASP A 162 -0.77 2.33 -20.88
CA ASP A 162 -0.12 3.63 -21.15
C ASP A 162 -0.15 4.56 -19.92
N ARG A 163 -1.11 4.34 -19.00
CA ARG A 163 -1.19 5.04 -17.71
C ARG A 163 -0.11 4.62 -16.69
N TRP A 164 0.64 3.55 -16.96
CA TRP A 164 1.67 3.01 -16.08
C TRP A 164 3.05 3.36 -16.61
N VAL A 165 3.51 4.59 -16.35
CA VAL A 165 4.86 4.98 -16.73
C VAL A 165 5.86 4.19 -15.90
N ARG A 166 6.80 3.53 -16.59
CA ARG A 166 7.80 2.68 -15.95
C ARG A 166 8.59 3.49 -14.90
N PRO A 167 8.65 3.05 -13.63
CA PRO A 167 9.37 3.75 -12.59
C PRO A 167 10.88 3.74 -12.86
N GLU A 168 11.53 4.84 -12.54
CA GLU A 168 12.97 4.96 -12.55
C GLU A 168 13.58 4.16 -11.39
N VAL A 169 14.85 3.77 -11.52
CA VAL A 169 15.58 3.08 -10.46
C VAL A 169 16.01 4.09 -9.40
N LEU A 170 15.87 3.75 -8.12
CA LEU A 170 16.34 4.59 -7.03
C LEU A 170 17.85 4.79 -7.10
N GLY A 171 18.30 6.02 -6.95
CA GLY A 171 19.71 6.36 -6.95
C GLY A 171 20.01 7.81 -7.35
N VAL A 172 21.26 8.20 -7.22
CA VAL A 172 21.74 9.56 -7.49
C VAL A 172 21.43 10.01 -8.92
N SER A 173 21.55 9.10 -9.89
CA SER A 173 21.28 9.39 -11.31
C SER A 173 19.83 9.81 -11.59
N ASN A 174 18.89 9.42 -10.75
CA ASN A 174 17.47 9.70 -10.87
C ASN A 174 16.99 10.63 -9.74
N SER A 175 17.86 11.48 -9.24
CA SER A 175 17.58 12.50 -8.21
C SER A 175 16.87 11.96 -6.97
N SER A 176 17.18 10.70 -6.56
CA SER A 176 16.70 10.19 -5.28
C SER A 176 17.44 10.92 -4.16
N ASP A 177 16.68 11.56 -3.29
CA ASP A 177 17.19 12.34 -2.18
C ASP A 177 16.40 12.05 -0.89
N PHE A 178 17.09 12.09 0.23
CA PHE A 178 16.48 11.94 1.54
C PHE A 178 17.01 13.01 2.49
N LYS A 179 16.08 13.70 3.14
CA LYS A 179 16.38 14.69 4.16
C LYS A 179 15.70 14.29 5.46
N LEU A 180 16.41 14.48 6.56
CA LEU A 180 15.86 14.38 7.90
C LEU A 180 16.05 15.74 8.56
N ASN A 181 14.95 16.39 8.94
CA ASN A 181 14.92 17.74 9.48
C ASN A 181 15.69 18.74 8.56
N ASP A 182 15.36 18.72 7.27
CA ASP A 182 15.95 19.52 6.18
C ASP A 182 17.44 19.26 5.90
N VAL A 183 18.07 18.33 6.63
CA VAL A 183 19.47 17.95 6.41
C VAL A 183 19.54 16.68 5.57
N LYS A 184 20.26 16.76 4.45
CA LYS A 184 20.49 15.64 3.55
C LYS A 184 21.26 14.51 4.24
N ARG A 185 20.76 13.26 4.14
CA ARG A 185 21.37 12.07 4.73
C ARG A 185 21.46 10.94 3.69
N THR A 186 22.45 10.08 3.86
CA THR A 186 22.62 8.92 2.99
C THR A 186 21.69 7.81 3.42
N LEU A 187 20.63 7.58 2.62
CA LEU A 187 19.60 6.57 2.83
C LEU A 187 19.95 5.28 2.11
N HIS A 188 19.79 4.14 2.78
CA HIS A 188 19.91 2.79 2.20
C HIS A 188 18.57 2.12 1.98
N LYS A 189 17.63 2.33 2.89
CA LYS A 189 16.30 1.74 2.86
C LYS A 189 15.31 2.70 3.51
N LEU A 190 14.10 2.79 2.95
CA LEU A 190 12.96 3.44 3.56
C LEU A 190 11.73 2.58 3.31
N THR A 191 11.02 2.23 4.37
CA THR A 191 9.70 1.63 4.31
C THR A 191 8.73 2.55 5.05
N VAL A 192 7.63 2.90 4.43
CA VAL A 192 6.55 3.70 5.04
C VAL A 192 5.28 2.87 4.98
N ASP A 193 4.65 2.63 6.11
CA ASP A 193 3.40 1.87 6.23
C ASP A 193 2.29 2.79 6.75
N LEU A 194 1.12 2.77 6.11
CA LEU A 194 -0.05 3.51 6.60
C LEU A 194 -0.59 2.91 7.90
N GLY A 195 -0.33 1.63 8.18
CA GLY A 195 -0.69 0.96 9.41
C GLY A 195 -2.20 0.89 9.65
N ASN A 196 -3.00 0.78 8.59
CA ASN A 196 -4.45 0.70 8.71
C ASN A 196 -4.90 -0.62 9.31
N ASN A 197 -5.77 -0.56 10.32
CA ASN A 197 -6.46 -1.72 10.86
C ASN A 197 -7.76 -1.97 10.08
N VAL A 198 -7.72 -2.90 9.13
CA VAL A 198 -8.84 -3.24 8.25
C VAL A 198 -9.62 -4.41 8.83
N VAL A 199 -10.88 -4.18 9.14
CA VAL A 199 -11.77 -5.15 9.78
C VAL A 199 -12.97 -5.43 8.88
N PHE A 200 -13.36 -6.70 8.79
CA PHE A 200 -14.67 -7.11 8.28
C PHE A 200 -15.64 -7.10 9.47
N ASP A 201 -16.62 -6.21 9.44
CA ASP A 201 -17.69 -6.13 10.42
C ASP A 201 -18.94 -6.83 9.89
N ARG A 202 -19.51 -7.70 10.73
CA ARG A 202 -20.69 -8.48 10.39
C ARG A 202 -21.69 -8.47 11.52
N ALA A 203 -22.90 -8.05 11.20
CA ALA A 203 -24.06 -8.12 12.08
C ALA A 203 -25.29 -8.63 11.31
N ILE A 204 -26.40 -8.83 11.99
CA ILE A 204 -27.67 -9.20 11.32
C ILE A 204 -28.08 -8.06 10.39
N ASN A 205 -28.19 -8.37 9.09
CA ASN A 205 -28.49 -7.44 7.99
C ASN A 205 -27.43 -6.37 7.73
N HIS A 206 -26.18 -6.61 8.15
CA HIS A 206 -25.08 -5.67 7.92
C HIS A 206 -23.77 -6.40 7.69
N GLU A 207 -23.09 -6.09 6.61
CA GLU A 207 -21.73 -6.52 6.33
C GLU A 207 -20.98 -5.33 5.73
N GLU A 208 -19.84 -4.98 6.29
CA GLU A 208 -19.01 -3.87 5.84
C GLU A 208 -17.53 -4.15 6.06
N ILE A 209 -16.70 -3.64 5.15
CA ILE A 209 -15.25 -3.53 5.38
C ILE A 209 -14.97 -2.12 5.91
N MET A 210 -14.36 -2.03 7.07
CA MET A 210 -14.04 -0.73 7.68
C MET A 210 -12.58 -0.63 8.11
N ILE A 211 -12.07 0.60 8.11
CA ILE A 211 -10.79 0.93 8.74
C ILE A 211 -11.12 1.52 10.12
N THR A 212 -10.83 0.77 11.18
CA THR A 212 -11.17 1.15 12.56
C THR A 212 -10.13 2.04 13.20
N GLY A 213 -8.96 2.14 12.63
CA GLY A 213 -7.86 2.98 13.09
C GLY A 213 -6.63 2.81 12.22
N HIS A 214 -5.61 3.60 12.51
CA HIS A 214 -4.31 3.48 11.84
C HIS A 214 -3.19 3.87 12.81
N GLU A 215 -2.03 3.25 12.64
CA GLU A 215 -0.77 3.61 13.28
C GLU A 215 0.31 3.67 12.21
N SER A 216 0.39 4.81 11.52
CA SER A 216 1.38 5.00 10.45
C SER A 216 2.79 4.94 11.01
N SER A 217 3.67 4.24 10.32
CA SER A 217 5.07 4.04 10.74
C SER A 217 6.03 4.22 9.58
N ALA A 218 7.27 4.52 9.93
CA ALA A 218 8.37 4.52 8.97
C ALA A 218 9.59 3.82 9.56
N ASN A 219 10.22 3.00 8.73
CA ASN A 219 11.50 2.38 9.04
C ASN A 219 12.50 2.83 7.99
N PHE A 220 13.64 3.37 8.41
CA PHE A 220 14.70 3.75 7.49
C PHE A 220 16.09 3.46 8.04
N THR A 221 17.00 3.18 7.12
CA THR A 221 18.41 2.89 7.43
C THR A 221 19.29 3.95 6.80
N LEU A 222 20.06 4.63 7.63
CA LEU A 222 21.03 5.67 7.23
C LEU A 222 22.46 5.16 7.44
N THR A 223 23.41 5.71 6.67
CA THR A 223 24.83 5.56 6.99
C THR A 223 25.12 6.22 8.35
N ALA A 224 25.85 5.53 9.23
CA ALA A 224 26.31 6.12 10.47
C ALA A 224 27.41 7.14 10.17
N GLU A 225 27.19 8.38 10.59
CA GLU A 225 28.14 9.48 10.53
C GLU A 225 28.80 9.66 11.91
N GLU A 226 29.90 10.44 11.96
CA GLU A 226 30.50 10.82 13.24
C GLU A 226 29.48 11.59 14.10
N LEU A 227 29.41 11.31 15.40
CA LEU A 227 28.45 11.93 16.32
C LEU A 227 28.53 13.46 16.35
N ALA A 228 29.68 14.03 16.02
CA ALA A 228 29.86 15.48 15.87
C ALA A 228 29.08 16.05 14.67
N THR A 229 28.81 15.23 13.65
CA THR A 229 28.09 15.61 12.43
C THR A 229 26.58 15.24 12.53
N PHE A 230 26.31 14.08 13.07
CA PHE A 230 24.96 13.60 13.29
C PHE A 230 24.88 12.72 14.54
N ASN A 231 24.27 13.25 15.59
CA ASN A 231 24.02 12.53 16.83
C ASN A 231 22.52 12.16 16.96
N PRO A 232 22.10 11.01 16.49
CA PRO A 232 20.69 10.61 16.56
C PRO A 232 20.21 10.35 18.00
N PHE A 233 21.14 10.14 18.94
CA PHE A 233 20.81 9.90 20.34
C PHE A 233 20.28 11.15 21.05
N ASP A 234 20.69 12.35 20.60
CA ASP A 234 20.21 13.63 21.13
C ASP A 234 18.79 13.98 20.62
N ASP A 235 18.33 13.30 19.59
CA ASP A 235 17.03 13.53 18.94
C ASP A 235 15.95 12.54 19.34
N VAL A 236 16.29 11.55 20.17
CA VAL A 236 15.31 10.56 20.66
C VAL A 236 14.10 11.21 21.34
N GLY A 237 12.91 10.77 20.90
CA GLY A 237 11.64 11.31 21.39
C GLY A 237 11.19 12.61 20.71
N LYS A 238 12.07 13.33 20.01
CA LYS A 238 11.68 14.53 19.28
C LYS A 238 10.93 14.17 18.00
N VAL A 239 10.03 15.04 17.57
CA VAL A 239 9.34 14.92 16.29
C VAL A 239 10.12 15.73 15.25
N GLN A 240 10.51 15.06 14.17
CA GLN A 240 11.23 15.63 13.03
C GLN A 240 10.49 15.29 11.74
N ASN A 241 10.67 16.07 10.70
CA ASN A 241 10.18 15.76 9.39
C ASN A 241 11.24 15.01 8.60
N PHE A 242 10.85 13.97 7.87
CA PHE A 242 11.65 13.45 6.79
C PHE A 242 11.00 13.77 5.45
N GLU A 243 11.82 13.95 4.44
CA GLU A 243 11.43 14.15 3.05
C GLU A 243 12.21 13.19 2.18
N PHE A 244 11.51 12.37 1.43
CA PHE A 244 12.09 11.52 0.39
C PHE A 244 11.57 11.98 -0.96
N THR A 245 12.48 12.35 -1.87
CA THR A 245 12.15 12.77 -3.24
C THR A 245 12.78 11.80 -4.23
N HIS A 246 12.06 11.46 -5.30
CA HIS A 246 12.54 10.60 -6.38
C HIS A 246 11.96 11.04 -7.71
N GLY A 247 12.78 10.99 -8.77
CA GLY A 247 12.42 11.37 -10.14
C GLY A 247 12.97 12.73 -10.55
N THR A 248 13.28 12.85 -11.85
CA THR A 248 13.93 14.03 -12.42
C THR A 248 13.00 14.85 -13.32
N ALA A 249 12.09 14.18 -14.00
CA ALA A 249 11.24 14.81 -15.03
C ALA A 249 9.85 15.13 -14.48
N ALA A 250 9.27 16.20 -14.97
CA ALA A 250 7.89 16.57 -14.72
C ALA A 250 6.93 15.40 -15.10
N GLY A 251 5.95 15.11 -14.27
CA GLY A 251 5.06 13.95 -14.39
C GLY A 251 5.69 12.62 -13.91
N LYS A 252 6.95 12.64 -13.46
CA LYS A 252 7.67 11.44 -12.98
C LYS A 252 8.33 11.62 -11.62
N LYS A 253 7.96 12.66 -10.89
CA LYS A 253 8.54 12.96 -9.59
C LYS A 253 7.54 12.63 -8.49
N VAL A 254 8.02 12.02 -7.42
CA VAL A 254 7.28 11.78 -6.18
C VAL A 254 8.06 12.31 -4.99
N THR A 255 7.34 12.96 -4.08
CA THR A 255 7.88 13.39 -2.80
C THR A 255 7.03 12.81 -1.68
N ILE A 256 7.66 12.12 -0.74
CA ILE A 256 7.03 11.55 0.46
C ILE A 256 7.54 12.33 1.66
N ILE A 257 6.63 12.94 2.39
CA ILE A 257 6.94 13.75 3.58
C ILE A 257 6.26 13.07 4.76
N GLY A 258 7.03 12.77 5.80
CA GLY A 258 6.51 12.17 7.02
C GLY A 258 6.93 12.96 8.26
N ARG A 259 6.00 13.11 9.20
CA ARG A 259 6.24 13.71 10.50
C ARG A 259 6.56 12.59 11.50
N TYR A 260 7.82 12.41 11.79
CA TYR A 260 8.40 11.22 12.40
C TYR A 260 8.85 11.46 13.84
N GLN A 261 8.45 10.62 14.78
CA GLN A 261 9.01 10.63 16.13
C GLN A 261 10.27 9.76 16.17
N MET A 262 11.39 10.37 16.46
CA MET A 262 12.69 9.70 16.49
C MET A 262 12.77 8.63 17.58
N PRO A 263 12.94 7.33 17.23
CA PRO A 263 13.18 6.26 18.19
C PRO A 263 14.67 6.19 18.56
N TRP A 264 15.01 5.29 19.49
CA TRP A 264 16.40 4.91 19.71
C TRP A 264 16.99 4.29 18.46
N PRO A 265 18.13 4.78 17.96
CA PRO A 265 18.81 4.18 16.82
C PRO A 265 19.35 2.79 17.18
N LYS A 266 19.24 1.85 16.23
CA LYS A 266 19.88 0.55 16.30
C LYS A 266 21.08 0.52 15.37
N TYR A 267 22.22 0.04 15.83
CA TYR A 267 23.36 -0.20 14.95
C TYR A 267 23.07 -1.39 14.05
N THR A 268 23.33 -1.22 12.77
CA THR A 268 23.18 -2.28 11.76
C THR A 268 24.38 -2.31 10.83
N SER A 269 24.66 -3.46 10.23
CA SER A 269 25.68 -3.59 9.19
C SER A 269 25.02 -3.32 7.83
N LEU A 270 25.64 -2.42 7.05
CA LEU A 270 25.28 -2.18 5.66
C LEU A 270 25.93 -3.22 4.74
N ASP A 271 25.42 -3.37 3.50
CA ASP A 271 26.00 -4.30 2.52
C ASP A 271 27.48 -4.07 2.19
N SER A 272 27.98 -2.87 2.48
CA SER A 272 29.38 -2.47 2.33
C SER A 272 30.25 -2.76 3.56
N GLU A 273 29.73 -3.52 4.54
CA GLU A 273 30.35 -3.74 5.86
C GLU A 273 30.54 -2.45 6.70
N LEU A 274 29.99 -1.32 6.22
CA LEU A 274 29.95 -0.08 6.98
C LEU A 274 28.86 -0.11 8.04
N THR A 275 29.01 0.70 9.07
CA THR A 275 28.01 0.86 10.11
C THR A 275 26.88 1.75 9.64
N GLY A 276 25.64 1.33 9.88
CA GLY A 276 24.44 2.11 9.68
C GLY A 276 23.66 2.30 10.97
N TYR A 277 22.75 3.27 10.94
CA TYR A 277 21.69 3.43 11.94
C TYR A 277 20.36 2.99 11.33
N GLU A 278 19.68 2.08 11.99
CA GLU A 278 18.30 1.70 11.68
C GLU A 278 17.35 2.38 12.68
N PHE A 279 16.30 2.98 12.13
CA PHE A 279 15.26 3.67 12.88
C PHE A 279 13.92 3.03 12.54
N ASP A 280 13.17 2.64 13.57
CA ASP A 280 11.84 2.05 13.46
C ASP A 280 10.91 2.82 14.37
N GLY A 281 10.16 3.75 13.81
CA GLY A 281 9.35 4.70 14.57
C GLY A 281 8.00 4.99 13.95
N LYS A 282 7.20 5.75 14.69
CA LYS A 282 5.84 6.11 14.32
C LYS A 282 5.79 7.47 13.63
N LEU A 283 4.86 7.61 12.70
CA LEU A 283 4.45 8.89 12.18
C LEU A 283 3.40 9.49 13.14
N VAL A 284 3.57 10.75 13.48
CA VAL A 284 2.75 11.41 14.51
C VAL A 284 2.06 12.62 13.92
N PRO A 285 0.73 12.70 13.98
CA PRO A 285 0.02 13.87 13.49
C PRO A 285 0.36 15.12 14.32
N SER A 286 0.18 16.29 13.72
CA SER A 286 0.18 17.54 14.46
C SER A 286 -1.16 17.72 15.21
N GLY A 287 -1.33 18.85 15.87
CA GLY A 287 -2.61 19.19 16.50
C GLY A 287 -3.79 19.32 15.51
N ALA A 288 -3.53 19.39 14.19
CA ALA A 288 -4.55 19.42 13.16
C ALA A 288 -5.09 18.01 12.82
N GLY A 289 -4.31 16.95 13.08
CA GLY A 289 -4.63 15.56 12.74
C GLY A 289 -4.49 15.26 11.22
N TYR A 290 -4.30 14.01 10.89
CA TYR A 290 -4.23 13.49 9.51
C TYR A 290 -3.12 14.08 8.62
N ASP A 291 -2.12 14.71 9.20
CA ASP A 291 -1.00 15.39 8.53
C ASP A 291 0.36 14.70 8.76
N GLU A 292 0.33 13.50 9.34
CA GLU A 292 1.52 12.71 9.63
C GLU A 292 2.25 12.20 8.38
N LEU A 293 1.53 12.07 7.25
CA LEU A 293 2.08 11.61 5.98
C LEU A 293 1.46 12.36 4.81
N THR A 294 2.30 12.88 3.93
CA THR A 294 1.92 13.53 2.69
C THR A 294 2.71 12.93 1.54
N ILE A 295 2.03 12.62 0.44
CA ILE A 295 2.64 12.09 -0.78
C ILE A 295 2.26 13.03 -1.92
N VAL A 296 3.26 13.57 -2.62
CA VAL A 296 3.07 14.52 -3.73
C VAL A 296 3.62 13.92 -5.01
N PHE A 297 2.80 13.90 -6.05
CA PHE A 297 3.17 13.52 -7.42
C PHE A 297 3.23 14.79 -8.28
N GLU A 298 4.39 15.04 -8.93
CA GLU A 298 4.67 16.25 -9.73
C GLU A 298 5.19 15.91 -11.14
#